data_cf3646247de92cc013195bab981d6fc5
#
_entry.id   cf3646247de92cc013195bab981d6fc5
#
_cell.length_a   1.000
_cell.length_b   1.000
_cell.length_c   1.000
_cell.angle_alpha   90.00
_cell.angle_beta   90.00
_cell.angle_gamma   90.00
#
_symmetry.space_group_name_H-M   'P 1'
#
loop_
_entity.id
_entity.type
_entity.pdbx_description
1 polymer ?
#
loop_
_entity_poly.entity_id
_entity_poly.type
_entity_poly.pdbx_seq_one_letter_code
_entity_poly.pdbx_strand_id
1 'polypeptide(L)'
;MIDLPAVDRDRLMACLQTIVQNHMVLRVKGFVAVPDKKMRLLVQGVGRRFDAYFDRPWQADEVPSTRLVLIGKGLSHDALRKQLMAAAAH
;
A
#
# COMPACT_ATOMS: atom_id res chain seq x y z
N MET A 1 -5.75 4.19 8.72
CA MET A 1 -5.83 3.14 7.66
C MET A 1 -6.27 3.77 6.36
N ILE A 2 -5.60 3.42 5.28
CA ILE A 2 -5.91 3.97 3.96
C ILE A 2 -6.45 2.84 3.09
N ASP A 3 -7.66 3.02 2.56
CA ASP A 3 -8.29 2.07 1.66
C ASP A 3 -8.14 2.56 0.22
N LEU A 4 -7.71 1.66 -0.64
CA LEU A 4 -7.50 1.93 -2.06
C LEU A 4 -8.10 0.79 -2.90
N PRO A 5 -8.41 1.03 -4.18
CA PRO A 5 -8.74 -0.05 -5.09
C PRO A 5 -7.52 -0.90 -5.40
N ALA A 6 -7.63 -1.82 -6.34
CA ALA A 6 -6.46 -2.52 -6.86
C ALA A 6 -5.45 -1.52 -7.41
N VAL A 7 -4.17 -1.78 -7.20
CA VAL A 7 -3.09 -0.87 -7.56
C VAL A 7 -2.05 -1.58 -8.41
N ASP A 8 -1.34 -0.80 -9.20
CA ASP A 8 -0.13 -1.27 -9.87
C ASP A 8 0.99 -1.37 -8.85
N ARG A 9 1.62 -2.55 -8.76
CA ARG A 9 2.63 -2.81 -7.75
C ARG A 9 3.80 -1.84 -7.81
N ASP A 10 4.36 -1.63 -8.99
CA ASP A 10 5.54 -0.80 -9.15
C ASP A 10 5.24 0.66 -8.86
N ARG A 11 4.08 1.14 -9.29
CA ARG A 11 3.64 2.51 -8.98
C ARG A 11 3.42 2.69 -7.48
N LEU A 12 2.82 1.70 -6.82
CA LEU A 12 2.60 1.77 -5.37
C LEU A 12 3.93 1.85 -4.64
N MET A 13 4.89 1.01 -4.99
CA MET A 13 6.20 1.01 -4.32
C MET A 13 6.93 2.33 -4.54
N ALA A 14 6.84 2.90 -5.74
CA ALA A 14 7.41 4.21 -6.02
C ALA A 14 6.74 5.32 -5.19
N CYS A 15 5.41 5.28 -5.07
CA CYS A 15 4.68 6.23 -4.23
C CYS A 15 5.09 6.12 -2.77
N LEU A 16 5.20 4.90 -2.24
CA LEU A 16 5.59 4.69 -0.85
C LEU A 16 7.00 5.19 -0.58
N GLN A 17 7.93 4.97 -1.49
CA GLN A 17 9.28 5.49 -1.33
C GLN A 17 9.31 7.01 -1.34
N THR A 18 8.53 7.65 -2.18
CA THR A 18 8.40 9.10 -2.18
C THR A 18 7.82 9.62 -0.88
N ILE A 19 6.79 8.94 -0.37
CA ILE A 19 6.14 9.31 0.89
C ILE A 19 7.11 9.25 2.05
N VAL A 20 7.89 8.17 2.18
CA VAL A 20 8.83 8.03 3.30
C VAL A 20 10.00 9.01 3.22
N GLN A 21 10.30 9.54 2.05
CA GLN A 21 11.31 10.58 1.88
C GLN A 21 10.81 11.96 2.29
N ASN A 22 9.52 12.23 2.11
CA ASN A 22 8.94 13.55 2.28
C ASN A 22 8.13 13.71 3.57
N HIS A 23 7.84 12.61 4.26
CA HIS A 23 7.03 12.61 5.48
C HIS A 23 7.71 11.77 6.55
N MET A 24 7.38 12.07 7.82
CA MET A 24 7.89 11.31 8.95
C MET A 24 7.09 10.02 9.11
N VAL A 25 7.37 9.04 8.26
CA VAL A 25 6.73 7.72 8.33
C VAL A 25 7.71 6.73 8.95
N LEU A 26 7.26 6.07 10.01
CA LEU A 26 8.07 5.11 10.75
C LEU A 26 7.81 3.68 10.29
N ARG A 27 6.56 3.36 9.98
CA ARG A 27 6.16 2.02 9.56
C ARG A 27 5.03 2.07 8.54
N VAL A 28 5.06 1.12 7.63
CA VAL A 28 3.99 0.85 6.67
C VAL A 28 3.68 -0.64 6.72
N LYS A 29 2.41 -0.99 6.79
CA LYS A 29 2.00 -2.39 6.71
C LYS A 29 0.62 -2.48 6.07
N GLY A 30 0.41 -3.48 5.26
CA GLY A 30 -0.91 -3.72 4.72
C GLY A 30 -0.95 -4.76 3.64
N PHE A 31 -2.15 -4.94 3.11
CA PHE A 31 -2.43 -5.89 2.04
C PHE A 31 -2.78 -5.12 0.78
N VAL A 32 -2.34 -5.64 -0.34
CA VAL A 32 -2.48 -4.95 -1.62
C VAL A 32 -3.11 -5.89 -2.64
N ALA A 33 -4.13 -5.38 -3.31
CA ALA A 33 -4.73 -6.07 -4.44
C ALA A 33 -4.03 -5.62 -5.72
N VAL A 34 -3.45 -6.57 -6.44
CA VAL A 34 -2.78 -6.33 -7.72
C VAL A 34 -3.65 -6.93 -8.82
N PRO A 35 -3.97 -6.19 -9.91
CA PRO A 35 -4.79 -6.73 -10.98
C PRO A 35 -4.21 -8.02 -11.56
N ASP A 36 -5.11 -8.93 -11.91
CA ASP A 36 -4.77 -10.23 -12.53
C ASP A 36 -3.96 -11.16 -11.65
N LYS A 37 -3.86 -10.86 -10.35
CA LYS A 37 -3.20 -11.73 -9.38
C LYS A 37 -4.23 -12.32 -8.43
N LYS A 38 -4.19 -13.62 -8.26
CA LYS A 38 -5.09 -14.33 -7.35
C LYS A 38 -4.64 -14.28 -5.89
N MET A 39 -3.40 -13.87 -5.66
CA MET A 39 -2.81 -13.83 -4.32
C MET A 39 -2.73 -12.41 -3.81
N ARG A 40 -2.88 -12.29 -2.50
CA ARG A 40 -2.77 -11.04 -1.78
C ARG A 40 -1.29 -10.67 -1.62
N LEU A 41 -0.95 -9.43 -1.97
CA LEU A 41 0.42 -8.93 -1.76
C LEU A 41 0.50 -8.30 -0.37
N LEU A 42 1.40 -8.80 0.46
CA LEU A 42 1.70 -8.19 1.75
C LEU A 42 2.85 -7.20 1.58
N VAL A 43 2.63 -5.97 2.05
CA VAL A 43 3.65 -4.92 2.02
C VAL A 43 4.01 -4.54 3.44
N GLN A 44 5.30 -4.50 3.74
CA GLN A 44 5.81 -4.06 5.04
C GLN A 44 6.95 -3.07 4.81
N GLY A 45 6.99 -2.02 5.64
CA GLY A 45 8.07 -1.05 5.58
C GLY A 45 8.48 -0.60 6.97
N VAL A 46 9.78 -0.45 7.19
CA VAL A 46 10.36 0.14 8.39
C VAL A 46 11.36 1.19 7.92
N GLY A 47 11.09 2.46 8.25
CA GLY A 47 11.87 3.55 7.71
C GLY A 47 11.79 3.56 6.18
N ARG A 48 12.94 3.44 5.52
CA ARG A 48 13.01 3.45 4.05
C ARG A 48 13.12 2.05 3.45
N ARG A 49 13.05 1.00 4.28
CA ARG A 49 13.13 -0.38 3.84
C ARG A 49 11.75 -0.93 3.60
N PHE A 50 11.53 -1.51 2.43
CA PHE A 50 10.27 -2.15 2.08
C PHE A 50 10.50 -3.60 1.66
N ASP A 51 9.59 -4.46 2.11
CA ASP A 51 9.45 -5.83 1.64
C ASP A 51 8.03 -6.00 1.10
N ALA A 52 7.91 -6.74 0.00
CA ALA A 52 6.62 -7.06 -0.58
C ALA A 52 6.65 -8.49 -1.10
N TYR A 53 5.66 -9.29 -0.69
CA TYR A 53 5.55 -10.67 -1.15
C TYR A 53 4.09 -11.12 -1.11
N PHE A 54 3.76 -12.05 -1.98
CA PHE A 54 2.43 -12.68 -1.96
C PHE A 54 2.36 -13.66 -0.80
N ASP A 55 1.38 -13.47 0.09
CA ASP A 55 1.29 -14.26 1.31
C ASP A 55 0.24 -15.37 1.25
N ARG A 56 -0.90 -15.12 0.62
CA ARG A 56 -1.95 -16.13 0.45
C ARG A 56 -2.93 -15.74 -0.65
N PRO A 57 -3.70 -16.71 -1.18
CA PRO A 57 -4.78 -16.38 -2.10
C PRO A 57 -5.88 -15.57 -1.41
N TRP A 58 -6.56 -14.72 -2.18
CA TRP A 58 -7.80 -14.11 -1.72
C TRP A 58 -8.84 -15.20 -1.52
N GLN A 59 -9.60 -15.12 -0.41
CA GLN A 59 -10.67 -16.06 -0.16
C GLN A 59 -11.91 -15.70 -0.97
N ALA A 60 -12.79 -16.70 -1.19
CA ALA A 60 -13.97 -16.49 -2.05
C ALA A 60 -14.92 -15.43 -1.50
N ASP A 61 -14.97 -15.24 -0.17
CA ASP A 61 -15.80 -14.24 0.49
C ASP A 61 -15.13 -12.88 0.64
N GLU A 62 -13.88 -12.74 0.22
CA GLU A 62 -13.15 -11.48 0.28
C GLU A 62 -13.28 -10.72 -1.03
N VAL A 63 -13.47 -9.40 -0.92
CA VAL A 63 -13.37 -8.50 -2.06
C VAL A 63 -11.94 -7.98 -2.10
N PRO A 64 -11.15 -8.34 -3.13
CA PRO A 64 -9.76 -7.86 -3.21
C PRO A 64 -9.71 -6.33 -3.22
N SER A 65 -9.02 -5.78 -2.24
CA SER A 65 -8.83 -4.34 -2.11
C SER A 65 -7.51 -4.08 -1.38
N THR A 66 -7.03 -2.84 -1.49
CA THR A 66 -5.79 -2.44 -0.86
C THR A 66 -6.08 -1.73 0.44
N ARG A 67 -5.41 -2.15 1.51
CA ARG A 67 -5.48 -1.53 2.83
C ARG A 67 -4.09 -1.33 3.38
N LEU A 68 -3.72 -0.08 3.63
CA LEU A 68 -2.41 0.27 4.15
C LEU A 68 -2.55 1.04 5.46
N VAL A 69 -1.71 0.69 6.42
CA VAL A 69 -1.55 1.44 7.66
C VAL A 69 -0.18 2.09 7.63
N LEU A 70 -0.16 3.42 7.75
CA LEU A 70 1.07 4.19 7.85
C LEU A 70 1.13 4.79 9.24
N ILE A 71 2.23 4.54 9.94
CA ILE A 71 2.46 5.04 11.29
C ILE A 71 3.60 6.06 11.23
N GLY A 72 3.36 7.24 11.77
CA GLY A 72 4.34 8.31 11.76
C GLY A 72 3.83 9.55 12.47
N LYS A 73 4.53 10.66 12.28
CA LYS A 73 4.21 11.95 12.92
C LYS A 73 3.73 12.94 11.88
N GLY A 74 2.68 13.70 12.22
CA GLY A 74 2.19 14.77 11.38
C GLY A 74 1.62 14.31 10.05
N LEU A 75 1.10 13.08 9.97
CA LEU A 75 0.59 12.53 8.73
C LEU A 75 -0.84 12.97 8.48
N SER A 76 -1.12 13.44 7.27
CA SER A 76 -2.47 13.73 6.82
C SER A 76 -3.01 12.54 6.04
N HIS A 77 -4.05 11.90 6.56
CA HIS A 77 -4.71 10.77 5.90
C HIS A 77 -5.16 11.13 4.49
N ASP A 78 -5.82 12.27 4.33
CA ASP A 78 -6.36 12.68 3.04
C ASP A 78 -5.27 12.97 2.01
N ALA A 79 -4.20 13.63 2.43
CA ALA A 79 -3.07 13.92 1.54
C ALA A 79 -2.36 12.65 1.10
N LEU A 80 -2.14 11.71 2.02
CA LEU A 80 -1.49 10.44 1.72
C LEU A 80 -2.36 9.58 0.81
N ARG A 81 -3.67 9.52 1.09
CA ARG A 81 -4.58 8.76 0.25
C ARG A 81 -4.62 9.30 -1.17
N LYS A 82 -4.67 10.62 -1.32
CA LYS A 82 -4.67 11.27 -2.63
C LYS A 82 -3.38 10.93 -3.39
N GLN A 83 -2.25 10.97 -2.72
CA GLN A 83 -0.96 10.64 -3.33
C GLN A 83 -0.91 9.17 -3.75
N LEU A 84 -1.38 8.27 -2.89
CA LEU A 84 -1.38 6.83 -3.18
C LEU A 84 -2.39 6.45 -4.27
N MET A 85 -3.45 7.23 -4.46
CA MET A 85 -4.40 6.97 -5.55
C MET A 85 -3.75 7.08 -6.93
N ALA A 86 -2.61 7.73 -7.06
CA ALA A 86 -1.86 7.75 -8.31
C ALA A 86 -1.40 6.35 -8.73
N ALA A 87 -1.32 5.40 -7.80
CA ALA A 87 -0.95 4.01 -8.09
C ALA A 87 -2.15 3.14 -8.46
N ALA A 88 -3.38 3.68 -8.40
CA ALA A 88 -4.57 2.90 -8.70
C ALA A 88 -4.51 2.34 -10.11
N ALA A 89 -4.88 1.07 -10.26
CA ALA A 89 -4.93 0.40 -11.56
C ALA A 89 -6.18 0.84 -12.32
N HIS A 90 -6.04 0.98 -13.63
CA HIS A 90 -7.13 1.37 -14.50
C HIS A 90 -7.55 0.23 -15.40
#